data_24edd67a4fc143ff4ab2f423f188154b
#
_entry.id   24edd67a4fc143ff4ab2f423f188154b
#
_cell.length_a   1.000
_cell.length_b   1.000
_cell.length_c   1.000
_cell.angle_alpha   90.00
_cell.angle_beta   90.00
_cell.angle_gamma   90.00
#
_symmetry.space_group_name_H-M   'P 1'
#
loop_
_entity.id
_entity.type
_entity.pdbx_description
1 polymer ?
#
loop_
_entity_poly.entity_id
_entity_poly.type
_entity_poly.pdbx_seq_one_letter_code
_entity_poly.pdbx_strand_id
1 'polypeptide(L)'
;MKPNIFLLLIDSLREDKFRKFCETHPNSNFKNLMENGIYFSQSIAQADATLLSLSSIFTGLFPFKTGIRSEKFNKMRSGVNTFFKNLKKSGYNFYGYYPTVVDLTNILPQFQNDDSGKFSSPCITKDIDKKIVKLLD
;
A
#
# COMPACT_ATOMS: atom_id res chain seq x y z
N MET A 1 -19.17 14.11 -8.69
CA MET A 1 -18.74 12.69 -8.77
C MET A 1 -17.46 12.57 -7.94
N LYS A 2 -17.31 11.53 -7.12
CA LYS A 2 -16.08 11.32 -6.34
C LYS A 2 -15.03 10.65 -7.23
N PRO A 3 -13.74 11.04 -7.18
CA PRO A 3 -12.71 10.40 -7.96
C PRO A 3 -12.42 8.99 -7.44
N ASN A 4 -12.08 8.07 -8.32
CA ASN A 4 -11.50 6.79 -7.92
C ASN A 4 -10.07 7.01 -7.41
N ILE A 5 -9.67 6.25 -6.40
CA ILE A 5 -8.32 6.30 -5.81
C ILE A 5 -7.68 4.93 -5.99
N PHE A 6 -6.53 4.89 -6.66
CA PHE A 6 -5.73 3.69 -6.81
C PHE A 6 -4.46 3.81 -5.97
N LEU A 7 -4.24 2.86 -5.07
CA LEU A 7 -3.05 2.78 -4.22
C LEU A 7 -2.25 1.52 -4.57
N LEU A 8 -1.05 1.71 -5.12
CA LEU A 8 -0.10 0.64 -5.38
C LEU A 8 1.08 0.76 -4.41
N LEU A 9 1.34 -0.28 -3.63
CA LEU A 9 2.50 -0.37 -2.75
C LEU A 9 3.41 -1.50 -3.25
N ILE A 10 4.65 -1.18 -3.49
CA ILE A 10 5.68 -2.13 -3.91
C ILE A 10 6.69 -2.26 -2.79
N ASP A 11 6.71 -3.41 -2.14
CA ASP A 11 7.62 -3.68 -1.02
C ASP A 11 9.08 -3.67 -1.48
N SER A 12 9.96 -3.15 -0.62
CA SER A 12 11.41 -3.11 -0.85
C SER A 12 11.85 -2.38 -2.14
N LEU A 13 10.99 -1.57 -2.76
CA LEU A 13 11.37 -0.80 -3.93
C LEU A 13 12.25 0.39 -3.53
N ARG A 14 13.49 0.37 -3.97
CA ARG A 14 14.46 1.45 -3.76
C ARG A 14 14.33 2.53 -4.82
N GLU A 15 14.37 3.80 -4.41
CA GLU A 15 14.27 4.95 -5.31
C GLU A 15 15.38 4.95 -6.37
N ASP A 16 16.64 4.70 -5.98
CA ASP A 16 17.76 4.69 -6.90
C ASP A 16 17.62 3.62 -8.01
N LYS A 17 17.05 2.47 -7.68
CA LYS A 17 16.78 1.40 -8.64
C LYS A 17 15.59 1.72 -9.52
N PHE A 18 14.54 2.28 -8.95
CA PHE A 18 13.37 2.71 -9.70
C PHE A 18 13.71 3.81 -10.71
N ARG A 19 14.44 4.83 -10.29
CA ARG A 19 14.89 5.91 -11.17
C ARG A 19 15.76 5.39 -12.31
N LYS A 20 16.78 4.57 -11.99
CA LYS A 20 17.63 3.94 -13.01
C LYS A 20 16.82 3.08 -14.00
N PHE A 21 15.83 2.34 -13.51
CA PHE A 21 14.93 1.57 -14.37
C PHE A 21 14.18 2.51 -15.35
N CYS A 22 13.59 3.59 -14.85
CA CYS A 22 12.87 4.55 -15.70
C CYS A 22 13.79 5.23 -16.72
N GLU A 23 15.04 5.54 -16.37
CA GLU A 23 16.04 6.09 -17.29
C GLU A 23 16.39 5.11 -18.43
N THR A 24 16.50 3.82 -18.11
CA THR A 24 16.86 2.78 -19.10
C THR A 24 15.67 2.24 -19.88
N HIS A 25 14.43 2.50 -19.42
CA HIS A 25 13.19 2.04 -20.06
C HIS A 25 12.25 3.23 -20.30
N PRO A 26 12.56 4.10 -21.28
CA PRO A 26 11.82 5.35 -21.48
C PRO A 26 10.35 5.15 -21.86
N ASN A 27 10.01 4.00 -22.43
CA ASN A 27 8.64 3.66 -22.83
C ASN A 27 7.87 2.85 -21.76
N SER A 28 8.40 2.73 -20.54
CA SER A 28 7.70 2.00 -19.48
C SER A 28 6.54 2.81 -18.91
N ASN A 29 5.49 2.12 -18.45
CA ASN A 29 4.37 2.76 -17.76
C ASN A 29 4.81 3.50 -16.48
N PHE A 30 5.84 3.03 -15.79
CA PHE A 30 6.42 3.73 -14.64
C PHE A 30 7.06 5.06 -15.02
N LYS A 31 7.79 5.10 -16.14
CA LYS A 31 8.36 6.34 -16.66
C LYS A 31 7.27 7.33 -17.04
N ASN A 32 6.22 6.86 -17.70
CA ASN A 32 5.06 7.68 -18.04
C ASN A 32 4.35 8.24 -16.77
N LEU A 33 4.15 7.42 -15.74
CA LEU A 33 3.60 7.87 -14.46
C LEU A 33 4.48 8.93 -13.79
N MET A 34 5.80 8.74 -13.80
CA MET A 34 6.75 9.67 -13.22
C MET A 34 6.73 11.04 -13.94
N GLU A 35 6.57 11.06 -15.26
CA GLU A 35 6.56 12.28 -16.07
C GLU A 35 5.23 13.04 -16.04
N ASN A 36 4.12 12.32 -15.90
CA ASN A 36 2.78 12.90 -15.90
C ASN A 36 2.19 13.09 -14.49
N GLY A 37 2.94 12.73 -13.45
CA GLY A 37 2.54 12.85 -12.06
C GLY A 37 3.49 13.71 -11.23
N ILE A 38 3.39 13.58 -9.91
CA ILE A 38 4.33 14.19 -8.97
C ILE A 38 5.29 13.09 -8.48
N TYR A 39 6.57 13.28 -8.75
CA TYR A 39 7.61 12.35 -8.32
C TYR A 39 8.41 12.91 -7.14
N PHE A 40 8.45 12.15 -6.04
CA PHE A 40 9.18 12.50 -4.83
C PHE A 40 10.49 11.70 -4.76
N SER A 41 11.60 12.28 -5.17
CA SER A 41 12.90 11.61 -5.23
C SER A 41 13.57 11.44 -3.86
N GLN A 42 13.09 12.11 -2.82
CA GLN A 42 13.67 12.10 -1.48
C GLN A 42 12.67 11.73 -0.39
N SER A 43 11.78 10.77 -0.68
CA SER A 43 10.88 10.23 0.33
C SER A 43 11.63 9.36 1.33
N ILE A 44 11.45 9.65 2.61
CA ILE A 44 12.10 8.93 3.72
C ILE A 44 11.07 8.04 4.40
N ALA A 45 11.34 6.74 4.45
CA ALA A 45 10.54 5.79 5.21
C ALA A 45 10.69 6.06 6.72
N GLN A 46 9.59 5.94 7.46
CA GLN A 46 9.58 6.18 8.91
C GLN A 46 10.14 5.00 9.72
N ALA A 47 10.37 3.86 9.08
CA ALA A 47 10.96 2.67 9.67
C ALA A 47 11.54 1.77 8.58
N ASP A 48 12.40 0.86 8.99
CA ASP A 48 13.10 -0.13 8.16
C ASP A 48 12.33 -1.47 7.99
N ALA A 49 11.10 -1.53 8.52
CA ALA A 49 10.26 -2.73 8.50
C ALA A 49 8.89 -2.43 7.88
N THR A 50 8.35 -3.40 7.12
CA THR A 50 7.13 -3.24 6.33
C THR A 50 5.94 -2.78 7.16
N LEU A 51 5.63 -3.49 8.26
CA LEU A 51 4.43 -3.17 9.06
C LEU A 51 4.53 -1.82 9.78
N LEU A 52 5.73 -1.46 10.23
CA LEU A 52 5.97 -0.16 10.86
C LEU A 52 5.81 0.97 9.83
N SER A 53 6.40 0.83 8.65
CA SER A 53 6.26 1.78 7.56
C SER A 53 4.82 1.92 7.09
N LEU A 54 4.10 0.80 6.86
CA LEU A 54 2.70 0.82 6.46
C LEU A 54 1.82 1.48 7.52
N SER A 55 2.05 1.21 8.81
CA SER A 55 1.29 1.87 9.87
C SER A 55 1.46 3.39 9.83
N SER A 56 2.66 3.86 9.54
CA SER A 56 2.93 5.30 9.39
C SER A 56 2.27 5.89 8.15
N ILE A 57 2.37 5.21 7.00
CA ILE A 57 1.73 5.65 5.75
C ILE A 57 0.22 5.78 5.94
N PHE A 58 -0.42 4.79 6.59
CA PHE A 58 -1.88 4.76 6.70
C PHE A 58 -2.45 5.65 7.80
N THR A 59 -1.63 6.09 8.75
CA THR A 59 -2.08 6.92 9.88
C THR A 59 -1.53 8.35 9.88
N GLY A 60 -0.44 8.60 9.16
CA GLY A 60 0.32 9.85 9.27
C GLY A 60 1.09 10.00 10.59
N LEU A 61 1.24 8.93 11.37
CA LEU A 61 1.89 8.94 12.68
C LEU A 61 3.21 8.17 12.65
N PHE A 62 4.13 8.53 13.53
CA PHE A 62 5.32 7.71 13.76
C PHE A 62 4.94 6.33 14.33
N PRO A 63 5.70 5.25 14.02
CA PRO A 63 5.34 3.88 14.41
C PRO A 63 5.07 3.72 15.90
N PHE A 64 5.88 4.34 16.77
CA PHE A 64 5.71 4.25 18.22
C PHE A 64 4.37 4.83 18.72
N LYS A 65 3.74 5.74 17.96
CA LYS A 65 2.42 6.28 18.27
C LYS A 65 1.27 5.38 17.82
N THR A 66 1.52 4.55 16.79
CA THR A 66 0.50 3.62 16.28
C THR A 66 0.30 2.40 17.19
N GLY A 67 1.29 2.07 18.01
CA GLY A 67 1.33 0.86 18.85
C GLY A 67 2.02 -0.32 18.16
N ILE A 68 2.34 -0.24 16.88
CA ILE A 68 3.10 -1.28 16.17
C ILE A 68 4.60 -1.05 16.46
N ARG A 69 5.23 -2.02 17.13
CA ARG A 69 6.62 -1.92 17.58
C ARG A 69 7.55 -2.96 16.95
N SER A 70 6.98 -4.02 16.36
CA SER A 70 7.73 -5.05 15.67
C SER A 70 6.85 -5.74 14.63
N GLU A 71 7.45 -6.53 13.74
CA GLU A 71 6.68 -7.27 12.72
C GLU A 71 5.91 -8.47 13.29
N LYS A 72 6.31 -8.99 14.44
CA LYS A 72 5.84 -10.31 14.87
C LYS A 72 4.64 -10.30 15.82
N PHE A 73 4.39 -9.25 16.61
CA PHE A 73 3.48 -9.38 17.76
C PHE A 73 2.60 -8.17 18.07
N ASN A 74 2.60 -7.14 17.27
CA ASN A 74 1.88 -5.92 17.65
C ASN A 74 0.79 -5.58 16.63
N LYS A 75 -0.42 -5.46 17.18
CA LYS A 75 -1.55 -4.86 16.47
C LYS A 75 -1.54 -3.35 16.65
N MET A 76 -2.10 -2.64 15.71
CA MET A 76 -2.33 -1.21 15.86
C MET A 76 -3.22 -0.96 17.08
N ARG A 77 -2.87 0.08 17.85
CA ARG A 77 -3.65 0.49 19.02
C ARG A 77 -5.09 0.80 18.64
N SER A 78 -6.06 0.38 19.46
CA SER A 78 -7.47 0.72 19.25
C SER A 78 -7.64 2.24 19.25
N GLY A 79 -8.53 2.74 18.39
CA GLY A 79 -8.81 4.17 18.30
C GLY A 79 -7.90 4.97 17.36
N VAL A 80 -6.76 4.42 16.92
CA VAL A 80 -5.92 5.09 15.92
C VAL A 80 -6.71 5.26 14.62
N ASN A 81 -6.73 6.50 14.11
CA ASN A 81 -7.37 6.79 12.86
C ASN A 81 -6.45 6.46 11.68
N THR A 82 -7.03 5.98 10.59
CA THR A 82 -6.33 5.77 9.31
C THR A 82 -7.03 6.56 8.22
N PHE A 83 -6.33 6.87 7.14
CA PHE A 83 -6.98 7.53 6.00
C PHE A 83 -8.10 6.64 5.42
N PHE A 84 -8.00 5.32 5.52
CA PHE A 84 -9.09 4.41 5.14
C PHE A 84 -10.39 4.68 5.91
N LYS A 85 -10.30 4.91 7.22
CA LYS A 85 -11.49 5.26 8.02
C LYS A 85 -12.13 6.56 7.55
N ASN A 86 -11.31 7.53 7.18
CA ASN A 86 -11.80 8.82 6.67
C ASN A 86 -12.45 8.65 5.29
N LEU A 87 -11.83 7.88 4.39
CA LEU A 87 -12.41 7.58 3.08
C LEU A 87 -13.74 6.81 3.21
N LYS A 88 -13.81 5.83 4.13
CA LYS A 88 -15.06 5.11 4.39
C LYS A 88 -16.17 6.04 4.89
N LYS A 89 -15.87 6.96 5.81
CA LYS A 89 -16.82 7.98 6.25
C LYS A 89 -17.28 8.88 5.09
N SER A 90 -16.44 9.08 4.12
CA SER A 90 -16.76 9.80 2.87
C SER A 90 -17.47 8.93 1.84
N GLY A 91 -17.85 7.70 2.17
CA GLY A 91 -18.62 6.81 1.31
C GLY A 91 -17.80 6.10 0.22
N TYR A 92 -16.51 5.87 0.43
CA TYR A 92 -15.71 5.01 -0.44
C TYR A 92 -15.83 3.53 -0.04
N ASN A 93 -15.90 2.67 -1.04
CA ASN A 93 -15.73 1.24 -0.91
C ASN A 93 -14.28 0.86 -1.23
N PHE A 94 -13.79 -0.22 -0.63
CA PHE A 94 -12.42 -0.68 -0.81
C PHE A 94 -12.41 -2.04 -1.50
N TYR A 95 -11.61 -2.12 -2.55
CA TYR A 95 -11.29 -3.36 -3.25
C TYR A 95 -9.78 -3.47 -3.32
N GLY A 96 -9.22 -4.66 -3.19
CA GLY A 96 -7.78 -4.77 -3.26
C GLY A 96 -7.24 -6.13 -2.87
N TYR A 97 -5.92 -6.24 -2.96
CA TYR A 97 -5.17 -7.44 -2.63
C TYR A 97 -3.98 -7.09 -1.73
N TYR A 98 -3.74 -7.90 -0.72
CA TYR A 98 -2.67 -7.68 0.23
C TYR A 98 -2.14 -9.02 0.78
N PRO A 99 -0.88 -9.08 1.24
CA PRO A 99 -0.34 -10.25 1.93
C PRO A 99 -1.04 -10.46 3.27
N THR A 100 -1.40 -11.71 3.58
CA THR A 100 -2.13 -12.06 4.82
C THR A 100 -1.45 -11.60 6.11
N VAL A 101 -0.13 -11.47 6.11
CA VAL A 101 0.63 -10.96 7.27
C VAL A 101 0.19 -9.56 7.70
N VAL A 102 -0.28 -8.74 6.77
CA VAL A 102 -0.72 -7.37 7.05
C VAL A 102 -2.07 -7.34 7.75
N ASP A 103 -2.92 -8.34 7.55
CA ASP A 103 -4.23 -8.45 8.20
C ASP A 103 -4.13 -8.58 9.73
N LEU A 104 -3.06 -9.21 10.20
CA LEU A 104 -2.81 -9.39 11.62
C LEU A 104 -2.63 -8.08 12.40
N THR A 105 -2.40 -6.98 11.72
CA THR A 105 -2.10 -5.69 12.35
C THR A 105 -3.31 -4.79 12.53
N ASN A 106 -4.45 -5.12 11.94
CA ASN A 106 -5.67 -4.30 11.90
C ASN A 106 -5.47 -2.89 11.30
N ILE A 107 -4.50 -2.72 10.41
CA ILE A 107 -4.24 -1.44 9.76
C ILE A 107 -5.00 -1.26 8.45
N LEU A 108 -5.43 -2.35 7.83
CA LEU A 108 -6.17 -2.33 6.58
C LEU A 108 -7.68 -2.13 6.77
N PRO A 109 -8.36 -1.59 5.75
CA PRO A 109 -9.81 -1.54 5.75
C PRO A 109 -10.40 -2.93 5.51
N GLN A 110 -11.70 -3.07 5.76
CA GLN A 110 -12.44 -4.21 5.27
C GLN A 110 -12.67 -4.06 3.77
N PHE A 111 -12.09 -4.96 2.98
CA PHE A 111 -12.27 -5.00 1.54
C PHE A 111 -13.61 -5.66 1.17
N GLN A 112 -14.16 -5.26 0.02
CA GLN A 112 -15.43 -5.80 -0.49
C GLN A 112 -15.23 -7.12 -1.26
N ASN A 113 -14.03 -7.35 -1.80
CA ASN A 113 -13.73 -8.61 -2.49
C ASN A 113 -13.28 -9.70 -1.51
N ASP A 114 -13.91 -10.86 -1.58
CA ASP A 114 -13.70 -11.99 -0.67
C ASP A 114 -12.30 -12.61 -0.76
N ASP A 115 -11.59 -12.37 -1.85
CA ASP A 115 -10.24 -12.90 -2.10
C ASP A 115 -9.11 -11.91 -1.78
N SER A 116 -9.42 -10.78 -1.15
CA SER A 116 -8.46 -9.71 -0.85
C SER A 116 -7.23 -10.17 -0.05
N GLY A 117 -7.40 -11.03 0.92
CA GLY A 117 -6.34 -11.52 1.82
C GLY A 117 -5.73 -12.87 1.43
N LYS A 118 -5.95 -13.38 0.23
CA LYS A 118 -5.50 -14.73 -0.18
C LYS A 118 -4.07 -14.79 -0.74
N PHE A 119 -3.32 -13.71 -0.65
CA PHE A 119 -1.95 -13.68 -1.14
C PHE A 119 -0.96 -13.98 -0.02
N SER A 120 -0.41 -15.18 -0.01
CA SER A 120 0.79 -15.49 0.75
C SER A 120 2.02 -15.19 -0.11
N SER A 121 3.04 -14.56 0.46
CA SER A 121 4.36 -14.53 -0.15
C SER A 121 4.81 -16.01 -0.39
N PRO A 122 5.35 -16.39 -1.54
CA PRO A 122 5.90 -15.59 -2.65
C PRO A 122 4.98 -15.45 -3.87
N CYS A 123 3.71 -15.80 -3.76
CA CYS A 123 2.81 -15.92 -4.92
C CYS A 123 2.07 -14.62 -5.29
N ILE A 124 2.42 -13.50 -4.67
CA ILE A 124 1.70 -12.23 -4.88
C ILE A 124 1.79 -11.72 -6.32
N THR A 125 2.85 -12.10 -7.03
CA THR A 125 3.06 -11.67 -8.42
C THR A 125 2.34 -12.55 -9.44
N LYS A 126 1.90 -13.75 -9.04
CA LYS A 126 1.25 -14.68 -9.97
C LYS A 126 -0.20 -14.25 -10.21
N ASP A 127 -0.50 -13.92 -11.45
CA ASP A 127 -1.84 -13.51 -11.91
C ASP A 127 -2.41 -12.25 -11.22
N ILE A 128 -1.58 -11.44 -10.53
CA ILE A 128 -2.05 -10.22 -9.87
C ILE A 128 -2.55 -9.18 -10.89
N ASP A 129 -1.91 -9.11 -12.05
CA ASP A 129 -2.29 -8.27 -13.17
C ASP A 129 -3.72 -8.57 -13.61
N LYS A 130 -4.06 -9.84 -13.85
CA LYS A 130 -5.40 -10.28 -14.25
C LYS A 130 -6.45 -9.98 -13.17
N LYS A 131 -6.08 -10.13 -11.89
CA LYS A 131 -6.97 -9.84 -10.78
C LYS A 131 -7.24 -8.36 -10.61
N ILE A 132 -6.21 -7.51 -10.79
CA ILE A 132 -6.38 -6.06 -10.77
C ILE A 132 -7.29 -5.61 -11.91
N VAL A 133 -7.07 -6.08 -13.13
CA VAL A 133 -7.94 -5.77 -14.26
C VAL A 133 -9.39 -6.11 -13.95
N LYS A 134 -9.66 -7.30 -13.42
CA LYS A 134 -11.01 -7.72 -13.02
C LYS A 134 -11.66 -6.83 -11.96
N LEU A 135 -10.89 -6.12 -11.14
CA LEU A 135 -11.45 -5.18 -10.16
C LEU A 135 -11.76 -3.81 -10.76
N LEU A 136 -11.17 -3.50 -11.93
CA LEU A 136 -11.35 -2.21 -12.61
C LEU A 136 -12.51 -2.23 -13.62
N ASP A 137 -12.92 -3.43 -14.07
CA ASP A 137 -14.11 -3.67 -14.89
C ASP A 137 -15.40 -3.64 -14.05
#